data_3c2690580488acde574b5edbce7e36b5
#
_entry.id   3c2690580488acde574b5edbce7e36b5
#
_cell.length_a   1.000
_cell.length_b   1.000
_cell.length_c   1.000
_cell.angle_alpha   90.00
_cell.angle_beta   90.00
_cell.angle_gamma   90.00
#
_symmetry.space_group_name_H-M   'P 1'
#
loop_
_entity.id
_entity.type
_entity.pdbx_description
1 polymer ?
#
loop_
_entity_poly.entity_id
_entity_poly.type
_entity_poly.pdbx_seq_one_letter_code
_entity_poly.pdbx_strand_id
1 'polypeptide(L)'
;MQVSIVVPLYNEEDNVDNYELELFPIVDEIAERYHIPIDFIFVDDGSKDRTLDKISSIATKRQNVVVLHHQKNRGMGAALKTGFAHTAADLIITMDADLTFRPEDIPVLLDAYFRERPECVAGSPYLQNGLMKEVAPMRLFFSRSVNFMYRMLLRQPITCVSPIFRLYRAETLKKLDLESENFEINAEIISKYLISGYRVIEVPVELHKRRYGESKINIRREVLNNLKIMRKIVRTKYFHRPWRS
;
A
#
# COMPACT_ATOMS: atom_id res chain seq x y z
N MET A 1 -5.00 14.77 15.39
CA MET A 1 -4.40 13.70 14.57
C MET A 1 -5.39 13.37 13.45
N GLN A 2 -4.91 13.32 12.22
CA GLN A 2 -5.70 13.06 11.02
C GLN A 2 -5.10 11.86 10.26
N VAL A 3 -5.92 11.09 9.57
CA VAL A 3 -5.52 9.96 8.72
C VAL A 3 -5.90 10.28 7.28
N SER A 4 -4.99 10.03 6.32
CA SER A 4 -5.32 10.01 4.89
C SER A 4 -5.20 8.58 4.36
N ILE A 5 -6.23 8.10 3.67
CA ILE A 5 -6.20 6.83 2.93
C ILE A 5 -5.81 7.15 1.48
N VAL A 6 -4.64 6.69 1.06
CA VAL A 6 -4.13 6.87 -0.31
C VAL A 6 -4.42 5.62 -1.13
N VAL A 7 -5.19 5.78 -2.20
CA VAL A 7 -5.62 4.69 -3.09
C VAL A 7 -5.20 5.01 -4.52
N PRO A 8 -4.23 4.27 -5.09
CA PRO A 8 -3.88 4.40 -6.50
C PRO A 8 -4.92 3.68 -7.37
N LEU A 9 -5.37 4.33 -8.44
CA LEU A 9 -6.37 3.82 -9.38
C LEU A 9 -5.77 3.72 -10.78
N TYR A 10 -6.05 2.63 -11.50
CA TYR A 10 -5.79 2.52 -12.94
C TYR A 10 -6.73 1.54 -13.62
N ASN A 11 -7.71 2.03 -14.36
CA ASN A 11 -8.81 1.27 -14.98
C ASN A 11 -9.52 0.37 -13.94
N GLU A 12 -10.12 0.99 -12.95
CA GLU A 12 -10.80 0.35 -11.83
C GLU A 12 -12.28 0.78 -11.73
N GLU A 13 -12.91 1.11 -12.89
CA GLU A 13 -14.28 1.63 -12.93
C GLU A 13 -15.31 0.73 -12.24
N ASP A 14 -15.15 -0.61 -12.36
CA ASP A 14 -16.06 -1.59 -11.73
C ASP A 14 -15.90 -1.62 -10.20
N ASN A 15 -14.69 -1.35 -9.69
CA ASN A 15 -14.46 -1.27 -8.25
C ASN A 15 -14.99 0.05 -7.67
N VAL A 16 -14.80 1.17 -8.38
CA VAL A 16 -15.30 2.48 -7.94
C VAL A 16 -16.81 2.51 -7.80
N ASP A 17 -17.57 1.78 -8.63
CA ASP A 17 -19.03 1.66 -8.53
C ASP A 17 -19.50 1.10 -7.18
N ASN A 18 -18.64 0.34 -6.50
CA ASN A 18 -18.99 -0.31 -5.24
C ASN A 18 -18.51 0.46 -3.99
N TYR A 19 -17.76 1.56 -4.14
CA TYR A 19 -17.20 2.29 -2.99
C TYR A 19 -18.25 2.91 -2.08
N GLU A 20 -19.40 3.33 -2.62
CA GLU A 20 -20.53 3.86 -1.82
C GLU A 20 -21.15 2.80 -0.89
N LEU A 21 -20.98 1.52 -1.19
CA LEU A 21 -21.50 0.41 -0.39
C LEU A 21 -20.43 -0.30 0.43
N GLU A 22 -19.22 -0.48 -0.14
CA GLU A 22 -18.21 -1.38 0.41
C GLU A 22 -17.01 -0.64 1.04
N LEU A 23 -16.83 0.67 0.79
CA LEU A 23 -15.69 1.41 1.32
C LEU A 23 -16.10 2.54 2.27
N PHE A 24 -16.89 3.50 1.77
CA PHE A 24 -17.14 4.72 2.52
C PHE A 24 -17.91 4.51 3.81
N PRO A 25 -19.02 3.72 3.88
CA PRO A 25 -19.75 3.54 5.12
C PRO A 25 -18.91 2.92 6.23
N ILE A 26 -18.04 1.97 5.87
CA ILE A 26 -17.16 1.29 6.81
C ILE A 26 -16.09 2.24 7.36
N VAL A 27 -15.50 3.05 6.48
CA VAL A 27 -14.46 4.02 6.90
C VAL A 27 -15.08 5.17 7.70
N ASP A 28 -16.29 5.61 7.36
CA ASP A 28 -17.02 6.62 8.14
C ASP A 28 -17.31 6.11 9.57
N GLU A 29 -17.76 4.85 9.74
CA GLU A 29 -17.93 4.20 11.05
C GLU A 29 -16.61 4.11 11.83
N ILE A 30 -15.50 3.77 11.15
CA ILE A 30 -14.18 3.72 11.76
C ILE A 30 -13.76 5.12 12.23
N ALA A 31 -13.96 6.16 11.41
CA ALA A 31 -13.65 7.54 11.77
C ALA A 31 -14.42 8.00 13.03
N GLU A 32 -15.71 7.65 13.13
CA GLU A 32 -16.53 7.91 14.31
C GLU A 32 -16.04 7.13 15.53
N ARG A 33 -15.79 5.83 15.38
CA ARG A 33 -15.33 4.94 16.48
C ARG A 33 -14.03 5.40 17.10
N TYR A 34 -13.07 5.84 16.29
CA TYR A 34 -11.75 6.28 16.76
C TYR A 34 -11.69 7.79 17.06
N HIS A 35 -12.76 8.54 16.78
CA HIS A 35 -12.80 10.01 16.87
C HIS A 35 -11.64 10.68 16.09
N ILE A 36 -11.38 10.19 14.89
CA ILE A 36 -10.29 10.65 14.03
C ILE A 36 -10.84 10.99 12.65
N PRO A 37 -10.62 12.22 12.14
CA PRO A 37 -10.97 12.53 10.77
C PRO A 37 -10.15 11.69 9.79
N ILE A 38 -10.86 11.04 8.85
CA ILE A 38 -10.27 10.23 7.78
C ILE A 38 -10.66 10.86 6.45
N ASP A 39 -9.68 11.18 5.63
CA ASP A 39 -9.87 11.62 4.25
C ASP A 39 -9.32 10.59 3.25
N PHE A 40 -9.79 10.68 2.02
CA PHE A 40 -9.34 9.85 0.92
C PHE A 40 -8.57 10.68 -0.10
N ILE A 41 -7.44 10.15 -0.56
CA ILE A 41 -6.69 10.68 -1.69
C ILE A 41 -6.64 9.59 -2.74
N PHE A 42 -7.54 9.69 -3.71
CA PHE A 42 -7.54 8.83 -4.88
C PHE A 42 -6.60 9.42 -5.93
N VAL A 43 -5.68 8.59 -6.43
CA VAL A 43 -4.75 9.02 -7.48
C VAL A 43 -5.01 8.19 -8.73
N ASP A 44 -5.73 8.75 -9.68
CA ASP A 44 -5.94 8.15 -10.98
C ASP A 44 -4.64 8.21 -11.81
N ASP A 45 -4.08 7.07 -12.11
CA ASP A 45 -2.81 6.94 -12.84
C ASP A 45 -3.02 6.87 -14.36
N GLY A 46 -3.81 7.79 -14.90
CA GLY A 46 -4.07 7.91 -16.34
C GLY A 46 -4.96 6.79 -16.87
N SER A 47 -6.07 6.51 -16.20
CA SER A 47 -7.07 5.53 -16.63
C SER A 47 -7.62 5.85 -18.02
N LYS A 48 -8.01 4.81 -18.74
CA LYS A 48 -8.60 4.87 -20.10
C LYS A 48 -10.08 4.51 -20.13
N ASP A 49 -10.59 4.03 -19.00
CA ASP A 49 -12.00 3.73 -18.75
C ASP A 49 -12.67 4.90 -18.01
N ARG A 50 -13.82 4.68 -17.41
CA ARG A 50 -14.57 5.71 -16.69
C ARG A 50 -14.14 5.90 -15.23
N THR A 51 -13.01 5.36 -14.82
CA THR A 51 -12.51 5.46 -13.42
C THR A 51 -12.45 6.91 -12.95
N LEU A 52 -11.80 7.80 -13.72
CA LEU A 52 -11.62 9.20 -13.36
C LEU A 52 -12.96 9.94 -13.25
N ASP A 53 -13.89 9.71 -14.19
CA ASP A 53 -15.21 10.35 -14.17
C ASP A 53 -16.01 9.93 -12.94
N LYS A 54 -16.01 8.63 -12.63
CA LYS A 54 -16.75 8.07 -11.49
C LYS A 54 -16.21 8.59 -10.16
N ILE A 55 -14.88 8.53 -9.94
CA ILE A 55 -14.30 8.99 -8.68
C ILE A 55 -14.41 10.50 -8.52
N SER A 56 -14.33 11.27 -9.61
CA SER A 56 -14.56 12.72 -9.60
C SER A 56 -16.01 13.06 -9.21
N SER A 57 -16.99 12.30 -9.70
CA SER A 57 -18.39 12.45 -9.31
C SER A 57 -18.58 12.18 -7.81
N ILE A 58 -17.88 11.20 -7.24
CA ILE A 58 -17.91 10.95 -5.79
C ILE A 58 -17.34 12.15 -5.02
N ALA A 59 -16.21 12.70 -5.47
CA ALA A 59 -15.57 13.86 -4.84
C ALA A 59 -16.45 15.11 -4.82
N THR A 60 -17.38 15.28 -5.77
CA THR A 60 -18.36 16.39 -5.71
C THR A 60 -19.37 16.25 -4.57
N LYS A 61 -19.59 15.04 -4.08
CA LYS A 61 -20.59 14.71 -3.04
C LYS A 61 -19.96 14.56 -1.65
N ARG A 62 -18.67 14.24 -1.58
CA ARG A 62 -17.96 13.93 -0.32
C ARG A 62 -16.79 14.90 -0.12
N GLN A 63 -16.89 15.75 0.89
CA GLN A 63 -15.88 16.76 1.21
C GLN A 63 -14.52 16.16 1.66
N ASN A 64 -14.54 14.92 2.16
CA ASN A 64 -13.34 14.20 2.60
C ASN A 64 -12.69 13.36 1.48
N VAL A 65 -13.01 13.64 0.22
CA VAL A 65 -12.44 12.93 -0.95
C VAL A 65 -11.70 13.92 -1.83
N VAL A 66 -10.42 13.66 -2.08
CA VAL A 66 -9.56 14.39 -3.02
C VAL A 66 -9.20 13.46 -4.17
N VAL A 67 -9.29 13.96 -5.39
CA VAL A 67 -8.90 13.23 -6.60
C VAL A 67 -7.71 13.93 -7.26
N LEU A 68 -6.64 13.18 -7.45
CA LEU A 68 -5.46 13.58 -8.21
C LEU A 68 -5.39 12.76 -9.50
N HIS A 69 -4.87 13.32 -10.57
CA HIS A 69 -4.86 12.67 -11.87
C HIS A 69 -3.51 12.83 -12.58
N HIS A 70 -3.02 11.74 -13.15
CA HIS A 70 -1.89 11.73 -14.07
C HIS A 70 -2.39 11.70 -15.52
N GLN A 71 -1.84 12.50 -16.41
CA GLN A 71 -2.22 12.52 -17.84
C GLN A 71 -1.97 11.18 -18.55
N LYS A 72 -1.07 10.34 -18.03
CA LYS A 72 -0.73 9.01 -18.54
C LYS A 72 -0.31 8.08 -17.41
N ASN A 73 -0.44 6.79 -17.61
CA ASN A 73 0.03 5.79 -16.65
C ASN A 73 1.53 5.94 -16.40
N ARG A 74 1.88 6.11 -15.13
CA ARG A 74 3.26 6.21 -14.62
C ARG A 74 3.62 5.06 -13.68
N GLY A 75 2.63 4.25 -13.30
CA GLY A 75 2.73 3.12 -12.40
C GLY A 75 2.30 3.43 -10.97
N MET A 76 1.92 2.38 -10.25
CA MET A 76 1.37 2.45 -8.88
C MET A 76 2.28 3.23 -7.92
N GLY A 77 3.61 3.04 -8.03
CA GLY A 77 4.56 3.75 -7.19
C GLY A 77 4.56 5.26 -7.43
N ALA A 78 4.41 5.69 -8.69
CA ALA A 78 4.27 7.10 -9.01
C ALA A 78 2.97 7.69 -8.44
N ALA A 79 1.86 6.95 -8.54
CA ALA A 79 0.58 7.35 -7.96
C ALA A 79 0.65 7.47 -6.43
N LEU A 80 1.23 6.49 -5.74
CA LEU A 80 1.45 6.55 -4.29
C LEU A 80 2.31 7.76 -3.89
N LYS A 81 3.42 8.01 -4.59
CA LYS A 81 4.27 9.19 -4.31
C LYS A 81 3.52 10.50 -4.47
N THR A 82 2.66 10.60 -5.48
CA THR A 82 1.79 11.77 -5.69
C THR A 82 0.83 11.95 -4.53
N GLY A 83 0.18 10.89 -4.05
CA GLY A 83 -0.69 10.92 -2.87
C GLY A 83 0.06 11.29 -1.59
N PHE A 84 1.25 10.71 -1.36
CA PHE A 84 2.09 11.02 -0.19
C PHE A 84 2.54 12.49 -0.15
N ALA A 85 2.82 13.06 -1.30
CA ALA A 85 3.21 14.47 -1.39
C ALA A 85 2.04 15.42 -1.13
N HIS A 86 0.81 15.00 -1.48
CA HIS A 86 -0.39 15.83 -1.34
C HIS A 86 -0.92 15.90 0.09
N THR A 87 -0.92 14.80 0.83
CA THR A 87 -1.52 14.74 2.18
C THR A 87 -0.77 15.61 3.18
N ALA A 88 -1.53 16.26 4.07
CA ALA A 88 -1.03 16.93 5.28
C ALA A 88 -1.30 16.13 6.57
N ALA A 89 -1.93 14.95 6.49
CA ALA A 89 -2.29 14.13 7.63
C ALA A 89 -1.07 13.63 8.43
N ASP A 90 -1.31 13.28 9.69
CA ASP A 90 -0.31 12.70 10.60
C ASP A 90 0.03 11.25 10.25
N LEU A 91 -1.01 10.51 9.81
CA LEU A 91 -0.92 9.11 9.43
C LEU A 91 -1.39 8.92 7.98
N ILE A 92 -0.73 8.00 7.29
CA ILE A 92 -1.09 7.61 5.92
C ILE A 92 -1.40 6.12 5.93
N ILE A 93 -2.58 5.76 5.46
CA ILE A 93 -2.92 4.37 5.15
C ILE A 93 -2.88 4.23 3.63
N THR A 94 -2.24 3.18 3.13
CA THR A 94 -2.29 2.82 1.71
C THR A 94 -3.17 1.60 1.52
N MET A 95 -3.99 1.59 0.48
CA MET A 95 -4.98 0.57 0.20
C MET A 95 -5.12 0.30 -1.28
N ASP A 96 -5.42 -0.97 -1.66
CA ASP A 96 -5.71 -1.34 -3.04
C ASP A 96 -7.11 -0.84 -3.46
N ALA A 97 -7.24 -0.48 -4.74
CA ALA A 97 -8.51 -0.06 -5.33
C ALA A 97 -9.56 -1.18 -5.37
N ASP A 98 -9.14 -2.43 -5.44
CA ASP A 98 -10.00 -3.61 -5.58
C ASP A 98 -10.48 -4.22 -4.26
N LEU A 99 -10.15 -3.57 -3.14
CA LEU A 99 -10.52 -3.98 -1.79
C LEU A 99 -10.15 -5.45 -1.48
N THR A 100 -9.06 -5.97 -2.08
CA THR A 100 -8.53 -7.31 -1.73
C THR A 100 -8.05 -7.38 -0.29
N PHE A 101 -7.60 -6.25 0.27
CA PHE A 101 -7.57 -5.99 1.70
C PHE A 101 -8.79 -5.14 2.05
N ARG A 102 -9.59 -5.60 2.98
CA ARG A 102 -10.88 -4.99 3.29
C ARG A 102 -10.75 -3.76 4.18
N PRO A 103 -11.63 -2.75 4.01
CA PRO A 103 -11.65 -1.60 4.91
C PRO A 103 -11.92 -1.98 6.36
N GLU A 104 -12.62 -3.10 6.62
CA GLU A 104 -12.86 -3.65 7.97
C GLU A 104 -11.57 -4.03 8.71
N ASP A 105 -10.45 -4.19 7.99
CA ASP A 105 -9.14 -4.47 8.60
C ASP A 105 -8.37 -3.19 9.00
N ILE A 106 -8.85 -1.99 8.65
CA ILE A 106 -8.22 -0.72 9.06
C ILE A 106 -8.08 -0.61 10.59
N PRO A 107 -9.07 -1.00 11.42
CA PRO A 107 -8.93 -1.04 12.88
C PRO A 107 -7.73 -1.85 13.37
N VAL A 108 -7.37 -2.94 12.69
CA VAL A 108 -6.21 -3.77 13.09
C VAL A 108 -4.91 -2.98 12.95
N LEU A 109 -4.80 -2.14 11.91
CA LEU A 109 -3.64 -1.25 11.72
C LEU A 109 -3.63 -0.12 12.77
N LEU A 110 -4.78 0.51 13.02
CA LEU A 110 -4.91 1.61 13.98
C LEU A 110 -4.64 1.15 15.41
N ASP A 111 -5.24 0.04 15.84
CA ASP A 111 -5.04 -0.52 17.19
C ASP A 111 -3.57 -0.86 17.44
N ALA A 112 -2.90 -1.48 16.47
CA ALA A 112 -1.48 -1.78 16.57
C ALA A 112 -0.63 -0.50 16.63
N TYR A 113 -0.99 0.51 15.85
CA TYR A 113 -0.32 1.81 15.89
C TYR A 113 -0.50 2.49 17.25
N PHE A 114 -1.73 2.53 17.79
CA PHE A 114 -1.99 3.19 19.08
C PHE A 114 -1.32 2.49 20.24
N ARG A 115 -1.23 1.16 20.21
CA ARG A 115 -0.59 0.36 21.24
C ARG A 115 0.93 0.51 21.26
N GLU A 116 1.56 0.54 20.07
CA GLU A 116 3.00 0.40 19.98
C GLU A 116 3.74 1.60 19.37
N ARG A 117 3.01 2.52 18.74
CA ARG A 117 3.54 3.74 18.11
C ARG A 117 4.73 3.49 17.16
N PRO A 118 4.72 2.46 16.31
CA PRO A 118 5.78 2.24 15.33
C PRO A 118 5.77 3.31 14.24
N GLU A 119 6.79 3.35 13.41
CA GLU A 119 6.81 4.18 12.22
C GLU A 119 5.98 3.60 11.07
N CYS A 120 5.81 2.27 11.05
CA CYS A 120 4.98 1.57 10.07
C CYS A 120 4.29 0.35 10.69
N VAL A 121 3.00 0.19 10.40
CA VAL A 121 2.24 -1.05 10.62
C VAL A 121 1.93 -1.65 9.26
N ALA A 122 2.38 -2.87 9.01
CA ALA A 122 2.18 -3.56 7.74
C ALA A 122 1.19 -4.73 7.89
N GLY A 123 0.15 -4.74 7.08
CA GLY A 123 -0.74 -5.89 7.00
C GLY A 123 -0.04 -7.07 6.32
N SER A 124 -0.05 -8.24 6.95
CA SER A 124 0.56 -9.44 6.38
C SER A 124 -0.38 -10.64 6.43
N PRO A 125 -0.70 -11.22 5.27
CA PRO A 125 -1.48 -12.45 5.22
C PRO A 125 -0.65 -13.71 5.51
N TYR A 126 0.67 -13.55 5.80
CA TYR A 126 1.57 -14.67 6.10
C TYR A 126 1.77 -14.90 7.60
N LEU A 127 1.28 -14.02 8.46
CA LEU A 127 1.43 -14.17 9.91
C LEU A 127 0.62 -15.31 10.51
N GLN A 128 -0.51 -15.65 9.90
CA GLN A 128 -1.37 -16.74 10.33
C GLN A 128 -1.79 -17.62 9.14
N ASN A 129 -1.99 -18.90 9.40
CA ASN A 129 -2.51 -19.81 8.40
C ASN A 129 -3.98 -19.50 8.08
N GLY A 130 -4.37 -19.62 6.81
CA GLY A 130 -5.76 -19.43 6.38
C GLY A 130 -6.12 -17.98 6.00
N LEU A 131 -5.21 -17.02 6.16
CA LEU A 131 -5.45 -15.62 5.76
C LEU A 131 -5.31 -15.37 4.25
N MET A 132 -4.85 -16.36 3.48
CA MET A 132 -4.80 -16.31 2.03
C MET A 132 -5.85 -17.23 1.43
N LYS A 133 -6.95 -16.66 0.99
CA LYS A 133 -8.03 -17.41 0.35
C LYS A 133 -7.82 -17.50 -1.16
N GLU A 134 -7.96 -18.71 -1.70
CA GLU A 134 -7.98 -18.97 -3.15
C GLU A 134 -6.76 -18.47 -3.95
N VAL A 135 -5.56 -18.50 -3.35
CA VAL A 135 -4.31 -18.17 -4.04
C VAL A 135 -3.67 -19.41 -4.62
N ALA A 136 -3.35 -19.40 -5.92
CA ALA A 136 -2.73 -20.54 -6.60
C ALA A 136 -1.41 -20.97 -5.89
N PRO A 137 -1.19 -22.29 -5.66
CA PRO A 137 -0.02 -22.78 -4.93
C PRO A 137 1.33 -22.31 -5.50
N MET A 138 1.45 -22.27 -6.82
CA MET A 138 2.65 -21.76 -7.50
C MET A 138 2.92 -20.29 -7.17
N ARG A 139 1.88 -19.45 -7.15
CA ARG A 139 1.99 -18.02 -6.77
C ARG A 139 2.43 -17.87 -5.32
N LEU A 140 1.90 -18.71 -4.42
CA LEU A 140 2.31 -18.75 -3.01
C LEU A 140 3.78 -19.13 -2.87
N PHE A 141 4.24 -20.14 -3.61
CA PHE A 141 5.64 -20.58 -3.57
C PHE A 141 6.58 -19.44 -4.00
N PHE A 142 6.32 -18.78 -5.12
CA PHE A 142 7.13 -17.66 -5.58
C PHE A 142 7.09 -16.48 -4.59
N SER A 143 5.94 -16.13 -4.07
CA SER A 143 5.81 -15.04 -3.12
C SER A 143 6.56 -15.34 -1.80
N ARG A 144 6.45 -16.55 -1.27
CA ARG A 144 7.20 -16.99 -0.08
C ARG A 144 8.71 -16.95 -0.33
N SER A 145 9.17 -17.40 -1.51
CA SER A 145 10.59 -17.36 -1.88
C SER A 145 11.13 -15.93 -1.92
N VAL A 146 10.39 -15.00 -2.53
CA VAL A 146 10.76 -13.58 -2.57
C VAL A 146 10.79 -12.98 -1.16
N ASN A 147 9.78 -13.20 -0.33
CA ASN A 147 9.74 -12.72 1.05
C ASN A 147 10.89 -13.29 1.88
N PHE A 148 11.22 -14.56 1.71
CA PHE A 148 12.36 -15.20 2.37
C PHE A 148 13.69 -14.50 1.99
N MET A 149 13.89 -14.19 0.71
CA MET A 149 15.08 -13.46 0.25
C MET A 149 15.19 -12.08 0.90
N TYR A 150 14.08 -11.32 0.96
CA TYR A 150 14.07 -10.02 1.66
C TYR A 150 14.38 -10.17 3.14
N ARG A 151 13.78 -11.15 3.82
CA ARG A 151 14.05 -11.45 5.23
C ARG A 151 15.54 -11.70 5.48
N MET A 152 16.18 -12.51 4.62
CA MET A 152 17.61 -12.81 4.73
C MET A 152 18.48 -11.57 4.47
N LEU A 153 18.17 -10.81 3.42
CA LEU A 153 18.93 -9.61 3.08
C LEU A 153 18.78 -8.50 4.13
N LEU A 154 17.56 -8.31 4.64
CA LEU A 154 17.30 -7.28 5.64
C LEU A 154 17.68 -7.72 7.06
N ARG A 155 17.89 -9.04 7.30
CA ARG A 155 18.12 -9.62 8.64
C ARG A 155 17.06 -9.15 9.65
N GLN A 156 15.81 -9.15 9.22
CA GLN A 156 14.66 -8.73 10.01
C GLN A 156 13.54 -9.76 9.88
N PRO A 157 12.75 -10.01 10.93
CA PRO A 157 11.72 -11.05 10.95
C PRO A 157 10.47 -10.66 10.15
N ILE A 158 10.64 -9.98 9.00
CA ILE A 158 9.52 -9.57 8.16
C ILE A 158 8.96 -10.75 7.38
N THR A 159 7.64 -10.86 7.29
CA THR A 159 6.94 -11.96 6.62
C THR A 159 6.47 -11.58 5.22
N CYS A 160 6.18 -10.29 4.96
CA CYS A 160 5.70 -9.84 3.67
C CYS A 160 6.12 -8.41 3.31
N VAL A 161 6.72 -8.25 2.13
CA VAL A 161 7.17 -6.94 1.61
C VAL A 161 6.27 -6.38 0.51
N SER A 162 5.39 -7.20 -0.08
CA SER A 162 4.61 -6.82 -1.27
C SER A 162 3.26 -6.15 -1.01
N PRO A 163 2.51 -6.40 0.10
CA PRO A 163 1.21 -5.78 0.29
C PRO A 163 1.30 -4.26 0.35
N ILE A 164 0.31 -3.62 -0.25
CA ILE A 164 0.14 -2.16 -0.16
C ILE A 164 -0.55 -1.76 1.15
N PHE A 165 -1.36 -2.64 1.76
CA PHE A 165 -2.17 -2.34 2.93
C PHE A 165 -1.32 -2.10 4.17
N ARG A 166 -1.05 -0.83 4.46
CA ARG A 166 -0.15 -0.38 5.52
C ARG A 166 -0.55 0.96 6.08
N LEU A 167 -0.20 1.17 7.35
CA LEU A 167 -0.26 2.47 8.02
C LEU A 167 1.16 2.98 8.26
N TYR A 168 1.40 4.24 7.96
CA TYR A 168 2.68 4.92 8.12
C TYR A 168 2.52 6.20 8.93
N ARG A 169 3.54 6.54 9.71
CA ARG A 169 3.71 7.93 10.17
C ARG A 169 4.13 8.79 8.98
N ALA A 170 3.33 9.82 8.67
CA ALA A 170 3.56 10.65 7.50
C ALA A 170 4.94 11.32 7.53
N GLU A 171 5.38 11.79 8.70
CA GLU A 171 6.69 12.42 8.90
C GLU A 171 7.85 11.51 8.46
N THR A 172 7.81 10.22 8.80
CA THR A 172 8.88 9.28 8.45
C THR A 172 8.80 8.84 7.00
N LEU A 173 7.58 8.62 6.48
CA LEU A 173 7.38 8.24 5.08
C LEU A 173 7.87 9.33 4.12
N LYS A 174 7.56 10.59 4.41
CA LYS A 174 7.96 11.74 3.58
C LYS A 174 9.47 12.03 3.59
N LYS A 175 10.21 11.52 4.58
CA LYS A 175 11.68 11.60 4.61
C LYS A 175 12.35 10.58 3.67
N LEU A 176 11.60 9.57 3.20
CA LEU A 176 12.16 8.58 2.29
C LEU A 176 12.22 9.13 0.86
N ASP A 177 13.39 9.08 0.27
CA ASP A 177 13.59 9.37 -1.14
C ASP A 177 13.20 8.13 -1.97
N LEU A 178 11.93 8.04 -2.39
CA LEU A 178 11.36 6.88 -3.09
C LEU A 178 11.57 7.00 -4.59
N GLU A 179 12.18 5.97 -5.20
CA GLU A 179 12.55 5.95 -6.62
C GLU A 179 11.63 5.06 -7.47
N SER A 180 11.09 3.99 -6.89
CA SER A 180 10.25 3.02 -7.60
C SER A 180 8.98 3.65 -8.15
N GLU A 181 8.59 3.23 -9.36
CA GLU A 181 7.39 3.75 -10.02
C GLU A 181 6.26 2.71 -10.10
N ASN A 182 6.55 1.42 -9.89
CA ASN A 182 5.56 0.34 -9.99
C ASN A 182 5.34 -0.37 -8.65
N PHE A 183 4.91 -1.63 -8.68
CA PHE A 183 4.57 -2.41 -7.48
C PHE A 183 5.75 -2.63 -6.52
N GLU A 184 6.97 -2.61 -7.02
CA GLU A 184 8.18 -2.74 -6.22
C GLU A 184 8.38 -1.62 -5.19
N ILE A 185 7.63 -0.53 -5.27
CA ILE A 185 7.64 0.55 -4.27
C ILE A 185 7.31 0.02 -2.86
N ASN A 186 6.44 -0.98 -2.75
CA ASN A 186 6.07 -1.56 -1.47
C ASN A 186 7.28 -2.22 -0.78
N ALA A 187 8.10 -2.92 -1.56
CA ALA A 187 9.34 -3.53 -1.08
C ALA A 187 10.41 -2.47 -0.81
N GLU A 188 10.49 -1.42 -1.64
CA GLU A 188 11.41 -0.30 -1.42
C GLU A 188 11.12 0.42 -0.09
N ILE A 189 9.86 0.78 0.17
CA ILE A 189 9.47 1.48 1.40
C ILE A 189 9.90 0.67 2.62
N ILE A 190 9.48 -0.60 2.72
CA ILE A 190 9.83 -1.45 3.87
C ILE A 190 11.34 -1.59 4.02
N SER A 191 12.06 -1.80 2.91
CA SER A 191 13.50 -1.94 2.94
C SER A 191 14.19 -0.68 3.48
N LYS A 192 13.75 0.49 3.01
CA LYS A 192 14.29 1.78 3.49
C LYS A 192 13.95 2.04 4.94
N TYR A 193 12.73 1.74 5.40
CA TYR A 193 12.36 1.83 6.81
C TYR A 193 13.31 1.00 7.68
N LEU A 194 13.50 -0.27 7.36
CA LEU A 194 14.32 -1.19 8.14
C LEU A 194 15.81 -0.85 8.09
N ILE A 195 16.32 -0.38 6.95
CA ILE A 195 17.72 0.06 6.81
C ILE A 195 17.97 1.37 7.58
N SER A 196 16.98 2.26 7.65
CA SER A 196 17.06 3.51 8.40
C SER A 196 16.84 3.33 9.91
N GLY A 197 16.61 2.11 10.37
CA GLY A 197 16.39 1.81 11.80
C GLY A 197 15.00 2.15 12.31
N TYR A 198 14.04 2.45 11.43
CA TYR A 198 12.65 2.66 11.81
C TYR A 198 11.98 1.35 12.21
N ARG A 199 11.10 1.44 13.20
CA ARG A 199 10.35 0.29 13.70
C ARG A 199 9.18 -0.02 12.76
N VAL A 200 9.20 -1.24 12.22
CA VAL A 200 8.11 -1.82 11.43
C VAL A 200 7.53 -3.00 12.19
N ILE A 201 6.22 -3.02 12.37
CA ILE A 201 5.51 -4.17 12.92
C ILE A 201 4.54 -4.72 11.88
N GLU A 202 4.29 -6.01 11.94
CA GLU A 202 3.31 -6.67 11.07
C GLU A 202 2.10 -7.11 11.88
N VAL A 203 0.92 -6.99 11.27
CA VAL A 203 -0.35 -7.45 11.83
C VAL A 203 -1.03 -8.43 10.87
N PRO A 204 -1.75 -9.44 11.37
CA PRO A 204 -2.45 -10.40 10.53
C PRO A 204 -3.63 -9.72 9.85
N VAL A 205 -3.69 -9.80 8.53
CA VAL A 205 -4.82 -9.35 7.70
C VAL A 205 -5.15 -10.40 6.66
N GLU A 206 -6.42 -10.50 6.29
CA GLU A 206 -6.86 -11.46 5.30
C GLU A 206 -6.70 -10.90 3.89
N LEU A 207 -6.12 -11.69 2.98
CA LEU A 207 -6.08 -11.39 1.56
C LEU A 207 -7.24 -12.12 0.87
N HIS A 208 -8.20 -11.34 0.41
CA HIS A 208 -9.36 -11.84 -0.33
C HIS A 208 -9.08 -11.94 -1.83
N LYS A 209 -9.91 -12.70 -2.51
CA LYS A 209 -9.91 -12.71 -3.97
C LYS A 209 -10.49 -11.41 -4.49
N ARG A 210 -9.87 -10.84 -5.53
CA ARG A 210 -10.42 -9.73 -6.28
C ARG A 210 -11.82 -10.08 -6.80
N ARG A 211 -12.78 -9.18 -6.59
CA ARG A 211 -14.17 -9.39 -7.01
C ARG A 211 -14.43 -8.88 -8.44
N TYR A 212 -13.85 -7.75 -8.79
CA TYR A 212 -14.08 -7.06 -10.06
C TYR A 212 -12.76 -6.78 -10.78
N GLY A 213 -12.81 -6.75 -12.11
CA GLY A 213 -11.67 -6.45 -12.97
C GLY A 213 -10.58 -7.54 -13.00
N GLU A 214 -9.49 -7.27 -13.70
CA GLU A 214 -8.37 -8.19 -13.91
C GLU A 214 -7.07 -7.65 -13.32
N SER A 215 -6.18 -8.57 -12.88
CA SER A 215 -4.85 -8.20 -12.40
C SER A 215 -3.98 -7.69 -13.55
N LYS A 216 -3.46 -6.47 -13.43
CA LYS A 216 -2.60 -5.81 -14.44
C LYS A 216 -1.11 -6.01 -14.16
N ILE A 217 -0.76 -6.91 -13.24
CA ILE A 217 0.63 -7.17 -12.83
C ILE A 217 1.38 -7.94 -13.92
N ASN A 218 2.47 -7.36 -14.41
CA ASN A 218 3.42 -8.06 -15.28
C ASN A 218 4.48 -8.77 -14.44
N ILE A 219 4.30 -10.08 -14.24
CA ILE A 219 5.15 -10.90 -13.36
C ILE A 219 6.65 -10.80 -13.73
N ARG A 220 7.00 -10.81 -15.02
CA ARG A 220 8.41 -10.72 -15.45
C ARG A 220 9.04 -9.39 -15.04
N ARG A 221 8.31 -8.29 -15.24
CA ARG A 221 8.73 -6.94 -14.84
C ARG A 221 8.89 -6.85 -13.33
N GLU A 222 7.95 -7.41 -12.58
CA GLU A 222 7.99 -7.41 -11.11
C GLU A 222 9.19 -8.20 -10.56
N VAL A 223 9.51 -9.35 -11.13
CA VAL A 223 10.71 -10.12 -10.73
C VAL A 223 11.98 -9.29 -10.95
N LEU A 224 12.13 -8.68 -12.13
CA LEU A 224 13.30 -7.85 -12.43
C LEU A 224 13.41 -6.63 -11.52
N ASN A 225 12.29 -5.98 -11.21
CA ASN A 225 12.26 -4.84 -10.32
C ASN A 225 12.60 -5.24 -8.88
N ASN A 226 12.06 -6.36 -8.38
CA ASN A 226 12.44 -6.88 -7.07
C ASN A 226 13.93 -7.23 -6.98
N LEU A 227 14.52 -7.80 -8.02
CA LEU A 227 15.97 -8.05 -8.08
C LEU A 227 16.79 -6.74 -8.00
N LYS A 228 16.33 -5.67 -8.66
CA LYS A 228 16.97 -4.34 -8.54
C LYS A 228 16.92 -3.82 -7.10
N ILE A 229 15.75 -3.92 -6.43
CA ILE A 229 15.61 -3.53 -5.02
C ILE A 229 16.56 -4.36 -4.14
N MET A 230 16.59 -5.68 -4.29
CA MET A 230 17.50 -6.55 -3.54
C MET A 230 18.97 -6.16 -3.73
N ARG A 231 19.38 -5.85 -4.97
CA ARG A 231 20.74 -5.34 -5.24
C ARG A 231 21.02 -4.02 -4.52
N LYS A 232 20.03 -3.09 -4.48
CA LYS A 232 20.16 -1.83 -3.74
C LYS A 232 20.30 -2.07 -2.24
N ILE A 233 19.51 -2.99 -1.67
CA ILE A 233 19.63 -3.39 -0.25
C ILE A 233 21.06 -3.87 0.05
N VAL A 234 21.59 -4.79 -0.77
CA VAL A 234 22.96 -5.31 -0.59
C VAL A 234 23.98 -4.19 -0.63
N ARG A 235 23.90 -3.31 -1.63
CA ARG A 235 24.84 -2.17 -1.76
C ARG A 235 24.77 -1.24 -0.55
N THR A 236 23.57 -0.89 -0.11
CA THR A 236 23.41 0.10 0.97
C THR A 236 23.74 -0.51 2.32
N LYS A 237 23.21 -1.69 2.63
CA LYS A 237 23.35 -2.30 3.96
C LYS A 237 24.75 -2.89 4.22
N TYR A 238 25.34 -3.52 3.21
CA TYR A 238 26.59 -4.28 3.40
C TYR A 238 27.83 -3.57 2.86
N PHE A 239 27.65 -2.66 1.89
CA PHE A 239 28.77 -1.91 1.29
C PHE A 239 28.70 -0.42 1.61
N HIS A 240 27.77 0.03 2.46
CA HIS A 240 27.59 1.43 2.90
C HIS A 240 27.53 2.43 1.73
N ARG A 241 27.00 2.01 0.59
CA ARG A 241 26.81 2.87 -0.59
C ARG A 241 25.39 3.48 -0.57
N PRO A 242 25.23 4.70 -1.09
CA PRO A 242 23.88 5.30 -1.13
C PRO A 242 22.90 4.43 -1.91
N TRP A 243 21.63 4.52 -1.57
CA TRP A 243 20.55 3.76 -2.22
C TRP A 243 20.48 4.05 -3.73
N ARG A 244 20.72 5.31 -4.13
CA ARG A 244 20.80 5.71 -5.53
C ARG A 244 21.99 5.04 -6.20
N SER A 245 21.75 4.56 -7.44
CA SER A 245 22.77 3.94 -8.29
C SER A 245 23.67 4.98 -8.91
#